data_14c1f122ae26310c842cd1e6906158d3
#
_entry.id   14c1f122ae26310c842cd1e6906158d3
#
_cell.length_a   1.000
_cell.length_b   1.000
_cell.length_c   1.000
_cell.angle_alpha   90.00
_cell.angle_beta   90.00
_cell.angle_gamma   90.00
#
_symmetry.space_group_name_H-M   'P 1'
#
loop_
_entity.id
_entity.type
_entity.pdbx_description
1 polymer ?
#
loop_
_entity_poly.entity_id
_entity_poly.type
_entity_poly.pdbx_seq_one_letter_code
_entity_poly.pdbx_strand_id
1 'polypeptide(L)'
;MRSSNHVIKSHFQMRTLRLGATWPVGVVGGSSWEGCVCAPDDPNRIIGFWAGYKPWRSFPIDMAAFAINLDLLFIHPNASFDYKHVEQQEGTILSQVGFKTAHELEPRANGXSKILVWHTKTSVPAIPRQRELQPHINDFF
;
A
#
# COMPACT_ATOMS: atom_id res chain seq x y z
N MET A 1 -17.83 -8.24 15.99
CA MET A 1 -18.64 -7.63 14.90
C MET A 1 -17.99 -6.44 14.16
N ARG A 2 -16.71 -6.10 14.39
CA ARG A 2 -16.03 -4.98 13.68
C ARG A 2 -15.23 -5.42 12.46
N SER A 3 -14.96 -6.72 12.31
CA SER A 3 -14.06 -7.24 11.27
C SER A 3 -14.66 -7.20 9.86
N SER A 4 -15.95 -7.49 9.71
CA SER A 4 -16.57 -7.61 8.38
C SER A 4 -16.67 -6.28 7.62
N ASN A 5 -16.81 -5.17 8.34
CA ASN A 5 -16.95 -3.85 7.70
C ASN A 5 -15.65 -3.35 7.05
N HIS A 6 -14.49 -3.75 7.55
CA HIS A 6 -13.20 -3.32 6.98
C HIS A 6 -12.88 -4.04 5.68
N VAL A 7 -13.16 -5.33 5.61
CA VAL A 7 -12.96 -6.11 4.37
C VAL A 7 -13.85 -5.55 3.24
N ILE A 8 -15.11 -5.24 3.54
CA ILE A 8 -16.03 -4.64 2.56
C ILE A 8 -15.50 -3.28 2.08
N LYS A 9 -14.98 -2.45 2.99
CA LYS A 9 -14.44 -1.13 2.63
C LYS A 9 -13.21 -1.23 1.74
N SER A 10 -12.31 -2.18 1.98
CA SER A 10 -11.12 -2.35 1.13
C SER A 10 -11.51 -2.83 -0.28
N HIS A 11 -12.43 -3.77 -0.40
CA HIS A 11 -12.92 -4.24 -1.70
C HIS A 11 -13.57 -3.09 -2.50
N PHE A 12 -14.32 -2.22 -1.84
CA PHE A 12 -14.92 -1.06 -2.51
C PHE A 12 -13.85 -0.11 -3.06
N GLN A 13 -12.75 0.10 -2.32
CA GLN A 13 -11.65 0.93 -2.76
C GLN A 13 -10.98 0.36 -4.02
N MET A 14 -10.91 -0.96 -4.14
CA MET A 14 -10.31 -1.62 -5.30
C MET A 14 -11.17 -1.48 -6.56
N ARG A 15 -12.50 -1.48 -6.42
CA ARG A 15 -13.43 -1.47 -7.56
C ARG A 15 -13.47 -0.17 -8.33
N THR A 16 -13.03 0.92 -7.72
CA THR A 16 -13.16 2.26 -8.31
C THR A 16 -11.82 2.83 -8.81
N LEU A 17 -10.75 2.02 -8.81
CA LEU A 17 -9.46 2.49 -9.30
C LEU A 17 -9.45 2.55 -10.84
N ARG A 18 -8.72 3.53 -11.38
CA ARG A 18 -8.61 3.72 -12.82
C ARG A 18 -7.47 2.88 -13.40
N LEU A 19 -6.27 2.99 -12.86
CA LEU A 19 -5.09 2.25 -13.31
C LEU A 19 -4.51 1.38 -12.21
N GLY A 20 -4.07 1.99 -11.13
CA GLY A 20 -3.54 1.29 -9.97
C GLY A 20 -3.67 2.15 -8.74
N ALA A 21 -3.77 1.52 -7.59
CA ALA A 21 -4.01 2.22 -6.32
C ALA A 21 -3.12 1.66 -5.21
N THR A 22 -2.89 2.49 -4.19
CA THR A 22 -2.17 2.08 -2.98
C THR A 22 -2.87 2.61 -1.73
N TRP A 23 -2.66 1.92 -0.60
CA TRP A 23 -3.24 2.26 0.70
C TRP A 23 -2.30 1.84 1.82
N PRO A 24 -2.48 2.39 3.05
CA PRO A 24 -1.65 1.98 4.18
C PRO A 24 -1.98 0.56 4.66
N VAL A 25 -0.95 -0.14 5.13
CA VAL A 25 -1.07 -1.48 5.73
C VAL A 25 -0.56 -1.43 7.16
N GLY A 26 -1.29 -2.02 8.09
CA GLY A 26 -0.92 -2.07 9.50
C GLY A 26 -0.03 -3.25 9.85
N VAL A 27 0.87 -3.03 10.79
CA VAL A 27 1.78 -4.02 11.37
C VAL A 27 2.63 -4.71 10.30
N VAL A 28 3.50 -3.94 9.65
CA VAL A 28 4.35 -4.45 8.56
C VAL A 28 5.77 -3.89 8.71
N GLY A 29 6.76 -4.68 8.30
CA GLY A 29 8.16 -4.25 8.26
C GLY A 29 8.76 -3.85 9.60
N GLY A 30 8.19 -4.30 10.72
CA GLY A 30 8.61 -3.88 12.07
C GLY A 30 8.06 -2.51 12.46
N SER A 31 7.13 -1.97 11.69
CA SER A 31 6.46 -0.70 11.95
C SER A 31 4.99 -0.93 12.29
N SER A 32 4.36 0.03 12.95
CA SER A 32 2.93 -0.02 13.21
C SER A 32 2.12 0.09 11.91
N TRP A 33 2.68 0.77 10.89
CA TRP A 33 2.07 0.83 9.56
C TRP A 33 3.12 1.20 8.52
N GLU A 34 2.81 0.92 7.25
CA GLU A 34 3.53 1.42 6.08
C GLU A 34 2.52 1.90 5.03
N GLY A 35 2.93 2.85 4.20
CA GLY A 35 2.05 3.34 3.14
C GLY A 35 2.47 4.68 2.58
N CYS A 36 1.66 5.21 1.69
CA CYS A 36 1.91 6.50 1.08
C CYS A 36 1.59 7.65 2.05
N VAL A 37 2.27 8.76 1.83
CA VAL A 37 2.03 10.03 2.52
C VAL A 37 1.51 11.01 1.47
N CYS A 38 0.33 11.56 1.70
CA CYS A 38 -0.29 12.51 0.77
C CYS A 38 -0.03 13.94 1.20
N ALA A 39 -0.13 14.84 0.25
CA ALA A 39 0.04 16.26 0.50
C ALA A 39 -1.10 16.78 1.40
N PRO A 40 -0.81 17.67 2.34
CA PRO A 40 -1.86 18.20 3.23
C PRO A 40 -2.96 18.96 2.49
N ASP A 41 -2.62 19.55 1.35
CA ASP A 41 -3.55 20.33 0.53
C ASP A 41 -4.28 19.50 -0.52
N ASP A 42 -3.81 18.24 -0.78
CA ASP A 42 -4.39 17.38 -1.80
C ASP A 42 -4.24 15.90 -1.42
N PRO A 43 -5.30 15.26 -0.93
CA PRO A 43 -5.23 13.84 -0.54
C PRO A 43 -5.06 12.88 -1.72
N ASN A 44 -5.09 13.38 -2.95
CA ASN A 44 -4.86 12.56 -4.14
C ASN A 44 -3.42 12.66 -4.66
N ARG A 45 -2.59 13.47 -4.03
CA ARG A 45 -1.19 13.68 -4.46
C ARG A 45 -0.23 13.06 -3.46
N ILE A 46 0.43 11.98 -3.86
CA ILE A 46 1.45 11.32 -3.04
C ILE A 46 2.74 12.15 -3.06
N ILE A 47 3.24 12.48 -1.87
CA ILE A 47 4.49 13.24 -1.71
C ILE A 47 5.63 12.38 -1.14
N GLY A 48 5.32 11.14 -0.69
CA GLY A 48 6.33 10.27 -0.15
C GLY A 48 5.74 8.97 0.36
N PHE A 49 6.58 8.18 1.01
CA PHE A 49 6.18 6.89 1.55
C PHE A 49 6.82 6.67 2.91
N TRP A 50 6.06 6.09 3.80
CA TRP A 50 6.52 5.56 5.07
C TRP A 50 6.70 4.06 4.90
N ALA A 51 7.95 3.60 4.83
CA ALA A 51 8.27 2.20 4.62
C ALA A 51 9.51 1.82 5.42
N GLY A 52 9.47 0.69 6.09
CA GLY A 52 10.59 0.18 6.88
C GLY A 52 11.64 -0.52 6.04
N TYR A 53 11.23 -1.15 4.94
CA TYR A 53 12.13 -1.92 4.09
C TYR A 53 12.53 -1.12 2.86
N LYS A 54 13.83 -0.80 2.76
CA LYS A 54 14.44 -0.11 1.60
C LYS A 54 13.53 1.02 1.07
N PRO A 55 13.32 2.10 1.85
CA PRO A 55 12.35 3.15 1.48
C PRO A 55 12.73 3.93 0.20
N TRP A 56 13.95 3.73 -0.30
CA TRP A 56 14.44 4.36 -1.54
C TRP A 56 14.03 3.62 -2.81
N ARG A 57 13.31 2.48 -2.71
CA ARG A 57 12.81 1.75 -3.88
C ARG A 57 11.85 2.63 -4.68
N SER A 58 11.74 2.37 -5.99
CA SER A 58 10.73 3.04 -6.83
C SER A 58 9.30 2.75 -6.36
N PHE A 59 9.11 1.60 -5.71
CA PHE A 59 7.82 1.17 -5.17
C PHE A 59 8.01 0.73 -3.71
N PRO A 60 8.12 1.69 -2.76
CA PRO A 60 8.28 1.36 -1.34
C PRO A 60 6.93 1.09 -0.69
N ILE A 61 6.26 0.05 -1.18
CA ILE A 61 4.94 -0.38 -0.72
C ILE A 61 4.97 -1.86 -0.39
N ASP A 62 4.02 -2.30 0.39
CA ASP A 62 3.86 -3.71 0.80
C ASP A 62 3.00 -4.44 -0.23
N MET A 63 3.18 -5.77 -0.32
CA MET A 63 2.41 -6.63 -1.23
C MET A 63 0.89 -6.53 -0.98
N ALA A 64 0.47 -6.27 0.26
CA ALA A 64 -0.94 -6.07 0.61
C ALA A 64 -1.42 -4.64 0.37
N ALA A 65 -0.55 -3.74 -0.15
CA ALA A 65 -0.78 -2.29 -0.21
C ALA A 65 -1.20 -1.78 -1.58
N PHE A 66 -1.48 -2.64 -2.56
CA PHE A 66 -1.82 -2.15 -3.90
C PHE A 66 -2.84 -3.01 -4.62
N ALA A 67 -3.45 -2.43 -5.64
CA ALA A 67 -4.28 -3.13 -6.61
C ALA A 67 -3.99 -2.56 -8.00
N ILE A 68 -4.21 -3.37 -9.02
CA ILE A 68 -4.01 -3.03 -10.43
C ILE A 68 -5.35 -3.24 -11.16
N ASN A 69 -5.72 -2.32 -12.04
CA ASN A 69 -6.87 -2.53 -12.91
C ASN A 69 -6.58 -3.69 -13.87
N LEU A 70 -7.53 -4.59 -14.00
CA LEU A 70 -7.37 -5.79 -14.84
C LEU A 70 -7.08 -5.44 -16.30
N ASP A 71 -7.57 -4.31 -16.79
CA ASP A 71 -7.30 -3.89 -18.18
C ASP A 71 -5.80 -3.77 -18.45
N LEU A 72 -5.03 -3.34 -17.43
CA LEU A 72 -3.57 -3.25 -17.60
C LEU A 72 -2.93 -4.63 -17.77
N LEU A 73 -3.47 -5.65 -17.11
CA LEU A 73 -2.97 -7.02 -17.28
C LEU A 73 -3.33 -7.60 -18.65
N PHE A 74 -4.47 -7.20 -19.21
CA PHE A 74 -4.82 -7.59 -20.58
C PHE A 74 -3.93 -6.87 -21.62
N ILE A 75 -3.57 -5.62 -21.36
CA ILE A 75 -2.67 -4.85 -22.23
C ILE A 75 -1.23 -5.38 -22.12
N HIS A 76 -0.83 -5.83 -20.92
CA HIS A 76 0.52 -6.33 -20.64
C HIS A 76 0.46 -7.81 -20.20
N PRO A 77 0.12 -8.74 -21.12
CA PRO A 77 -0.16 -10.13 -20.72
C PRO A 77 1.05 -10.90 -20.18
N ASN A 78 2.25 -10.37 -20.37
CA ASN A 78 3.47 -10.99 -19.85
C ASN A 78 3.86 -10.47 -18.45
N ALA A 79 3.10 -9.51 -17.89
CA ALA A 79 3.39 -8.97 -16.57
C ALA A 79 3.19 -10.06 -15.51
N SER A 80 4.20 -10.27 -14.67
CA SER A 80 4.18 -11.33 -13.68
C SER A 80 5.10 -10.99 -12.51
N PHE A 81 4.90 -11.67 -11.39
CA PHE A 81 5.82 -11.59 -10.27
C PHE A 81 7.12 -12.33 -10.62
N ASP A 82 8.24 -11.79 -10.14
CA ASP A 82 9.56 -12.38 -10.39
C ASP A 82 9.94 -13.31 -9.24
N TYR A 83 9.92 -14.61 -9.48
CA TYR A 83 10.25 -15.61 -8.47
C TYR A 83 11.75 -15.76 -8.22
N LYS A 84 12.58 -15.13 -9.05
CA LYS A 84 14.05 -15.16 -8.88
C LYS A 84 14.54 -14.00 -8.00
N HIS A 85 13.93 -12.84 -8.14
CA HIS A 85 14.33 -11.63 -7.41
C HIS A 85 13.18 -11.20 -6.50
N VAL A 86 13.01 -11.95 -5.42
CA VAL A 86 11.82 -11.84 -4.54
C VAL A 86 11.77 -10.56 -3.72
N GLU A 87 12.83 -9.76 -3.71
CA GLU A 87 12.94 -8.57 -2.86
C GLU A 87 12.09 -7.37 -3.33
N GLN A 88 11.66 -7.37 -4.59
CA GLN A 88 10.94 -6.24 -5.18
C GLN A 88 9.75 -6.69 -6.03
N GLN A 89 8.98 -7.63 -5.53
CA GLN A 89 7.87 -8.23 -6.25
C GLN A 89 6.83 -7.19 -6.68
N GLU A 90 6.51 -6.25 -5.78
CA GLU A 90 5.56 -5.18 -6.03
C GLU A 90 6.04 -4.30 -7.19
N GLY A 91 7.30 -3.89 -7.11
CA GLY A 91 7.92 -3.05 -8.14
C GLY A 91 8.02 -3.74 -9.48
N THR A 92 8.31 -5.05 -9.45
CA THR A 92 8.45 -5.82 -10.69
C THR A 92 7.15 -5.84 -11.49
N ILE A 93 6.04 -6.23 -10.87
CA ILE A 93 4.78 -6.29 -11.61
C ILE A 93 4.26 -4.89 -11.97
N LEU A 94 4.40 -3.91 -11.06
CA LEU A 94 3.94 -2.54 -11.32
C LEU A 94 4.70 -1.90 -12.47
N SER A 95 6.03 -2.12 -12.57
CA SER A 95 6.82 -1.62 -13.69
C SER A 95 6.40 -2.26 -15.01
N GLN A 96 6.12 -3.55 -15.00
CA GLN A 96 5.73 -4.26 -16.22
C GLN A 96 4.37 -3.82 -16.76
N VAL A 97 3.47 -3.33 -15.89
CA VAL A 97 2.17 -2.80 -16.33
C VAL A 97 2.20 -1.28 -16.55
N GLY A 98 3.39 -0.68 -16.54
CA GLY A 98 3.59 0.68 -17.04
C GLY A 98 3.86 1.77 -16.00
N PHE A 99 3.82 1.48 -14.70
CA PHE A 99 4.14 2.50 -13.68
C PHE A 99 5.66 2.68 -13.56
N LYS A 100 6.11 3.90 -13.41
CA LYS A 100 7.54 4.21 -13.19
C LYS A 100 7.87 4.26 -11.71
N THR A 101 6.97 4.80 -10.89
CA THR A 101 7.14 4.89 -9.44
C THR A 101 5.79 4.74 -8.75
N ALA A 102 5.82 4.46 -7.46
CA ALA A 102 4.61 4.36 -6.65
C ALA A 102 3.88 5.71 -6.51
N HIS A 103 4.52 6.84 -6.86
CA HIS A 103 3.86 8.15 -6.85
C HIS A 103 2.76 8.28 -7.91
N GLU A 104 2.75 7.39 -8.91
CA GLU A 104 1.73 7.38 -9.97
C GLU A 104 0.48 6.62 -9.57
N LEU A 105 0.53 5.90 -8.43
CA LEU A 105 -0.63 5.16 -7.93
C LEU A 105 -1.65 6.10 -7.29
N GLU A 106 -2.91 5.70 -7.35
CA GLU A 106 -4.00 6.44 -6.73
C GLU A 106 -4.00 6.18 -5.22
N PRO A 107 -3.82 7.19 -4.38
CA PRO A 107 -3.92 6.98 -2.93
C PRO A 107 -5.36 6.72 -2.53
N ARG A 108 -5.57 5.65 -1.78
CA ARG A 108 -6.89 5.25 -1.29
C ARG A 108 -6.96 5.39 0.22
N ALA A 109 -8.05 4.92 0.80
CA ALA A 109 -8.28 4.99 2.24
C ALA A 109 -8.23 6.45 2.76
N ASN A 110 -8.87 7.35 2.01
CA ASN A 110 -8.96 8.79 2.34
C ASN A 110 -7.59 9.45 2.44
N GLY A 111 -6.76 9.27 1.41
CA GLY A 111 -5.40 9.81 1.38
C GLY A 111 -4.47 9.28 2.48
N UNK A 112 -4.73 7.88 2.72
CA UNK A 112 -4.01 7.40 3.51
C UNK A 112 -4.20 7.59 4.81
N SER A 113 -5.21 8.19 5.22
CA SER A 113 -5.46 8.49 6.62
C SER A 113 -6.14 7.34 7.39
N LYS A 114 -6.45 6.25 6.73
CA LYS A 114 -7.15 5.09 7.33
C LYS A 114 -6.42 3.80 6.99
N ILE A 115 -6.22 2.95 8.00
CA ILE A 115 -5.70 1.61 7.79
C ILE A 115 -6.89 0.66 7.65
N LEU A 116 -7.00 0.00 6.49
CA LEU A 116 -8.09 -0.93 6.18
C LEU A 116 -7.59 -2.37 6.04
N VAL A 117 -6.27 -2.57 6.00
CA VAL A 117 -5.62 -3.87 5.81
C VAL A 117 -4.52 -4.02 6.84
N TRP A 118 -4.42 -5.19 7.45
CA TRP A 118 -3.39 -5.49 8.46
C TRP A 118 -2.76 -6.83 8.18
N HIS A 119 -1.44 -6.93 8.39
CA HIS A 119 -0.78 -8.22 8.52
C HIS A 119 -1.17 -8.85 9.84
N THR A 120 -1.61 -10.09 9.82
CA THR A 120 -2.00 -10.82 11.02
C THR A 120 -1.04 -11.99 11.25
N LYS A 121 -0.68 -12.21 12.50
CA LYS A 121 0.17 -13.33 12.93
C LYS A 121 -0.49 -14.04 14.10
N THR A 122 -0.19 -15.33 14.25
CA THR A 122 -0.64 -16.11 15.40
C THR A 122 0.24 -15.87 16.63
N SER A 123 1.37 -15.20 16.46
CA SER A 123 2.27 -14.79 17.55
C SER A 123 2.10 -13.31 17.87
N VAL A 124 2.47 -12.92 19.08
CA VAL A 124 2.44 -11.50 19.46
C VAL A 124 3.40 -10.72 18.56
N PRO A 125 2.95 -9.63 17.94
CA PRO A 125 3.83 -8.83 17.07
C PRO A 125 4.95 -8.17 17.86
N ALA A 126 6.18 -8.30 17.38
CA ALA A 126 7.30 -7.52 17.88
C ALA A 126 7.36 -6.24 17.03
N ILE A 127 7.02 -5.11 17.62
CA ILE A 127 7.08 -3.80 16.96
C ILE A 127 8.25 -3.02 17.59
N PRO A 128 9.48 -3.18 17.07
CA PRO A 128 10.64 -2.55 17.70
C PRO A 128 10.71 -1.04 17.50
N ARG A 129 9.95 -0.50 16.59
CA ARG A 129 9.97 0.94 16.31
C ARG A 129 8.57 1.51 16.36
N GLN A 130 8.23 2.05 17.52
CA GLN A 130 7.05 2.91 17.65
C GLN A 130 7.51 4.34 17.32
N ARG A 131 7.55 4.69 16.05
CA ARG A 131 7.71 6.09 15.67
C ARG A 131 6.36 6.78 15.77
N GLU A 132 6.39 8.04 16.11
CA GLU A 132 5.19 8.85 16.17
C GLU A 132 4.47 8.79 14.81
N LEU A 133 3.24 8.34 14.84
CA LEU A 133 2.37 8.36 13.66
C LEU A 133 2.09 9.81 13.30
N GLN A 134 1.92 10.07 12.02
CA GLN A 134 1.47 11.39 11.62
C GLN A 134 0.14 11.68 12.32
N PRO A 135 -0.11 12.93 12.75
CA PRO A 135 -1.26 13.22 13.63
C PRO A 135 -2.60 12.73 13.11
N HIS A 136 -2.77 12.67 11.79
CA HIS A 136 -4.03 12.25 11.19
C HIS A 136 -4.21 10.72 11.13
N ILE A 137 -3.20 9.92 11.54
CA ILE A 137 -3.31 8.47 11.60
C ILE A 137 -3.47 7.97 13.05
N ASN A 138 -3.20 8.82 14.04
CA ASN A 138 -3.21 8.47 15.45
C ASN A 138 -4.57 7.99 15.97
N ASP A 139 -5.67 8.29 15.27
CA ASP A 139 -7.02 7.96 15.73
C ASP A 139 -7.43 6.51 15.46
N PHE A 140 -6.52 5.68 14.91
CA PHE A 140 -6.89 4.34 14.43
C PHE A 140 -6.21 3.19 15.18
N PHE A 141 -5.47 3.49 16.26
CA PHE A 141 -4.83 2.48 17.10
C PHE A 141 -5.31 2.53 18.55
#